data_b2fb09b717dd91c0df0e04761f306a02
#
_entry.id   b2fb09b717dd91c0df0e04761f306a02
#
_cell.length_a   1.000
_cell.length_b   1.000
_cell.length_c   1.000
_cell.angle_alpha   90.00
_cell.angle_beta   90.00
_cell.angle_gamma   90.00
#
_symmetry.space_group_name_H-M   'P 1'
#
loop_
_entity.id
_entity.type
_entity.pdbx_description
1 polymer ?
#
loop_
_entity_poly.entity_id
_entity_poly.type
_entity_poly.pdbx_seq_one_letter_code
_entity_poly.pdbx_strand_id
1 'polypeptide(L)' 'MTPEELKAMNKAVKKAKRIATEKAGELHDLVEDRLPAAYEEIPAIAQATYDACKAWAEADAAYKAAEAAN' A
#
# COMPACT_ATOMS: atom_id res chain seq x y z
N MET A 1 -19.59 -3.85 -15.27
CA MET A 1 -18.72 -4.80 -14.55
C MET A 1 -19.57 -5.73 -13.72
N THR A 2 -19.23 -7.01 -13.66
CA THR A 2 -20.00 -7.98 -12.89
C THR A 2 -19.75 -7.87 -11.38
N PRO A 3 -20.69 -8.34 -10.55
CA PRO A 3 -20.47 -8.37 -9.11
C PRO A 3 -19.21 -9.14 -8.70
N GLU A 4 -18.88 -10.21 -9.41
CA GLU A 4 -17.65 -10.97 -9.15
C GLU A 4 -16.40 -10.17 -9.45
N GLU A 5 -16.41 -9.39 -10.51
CA GLU A 5 -15.28 -8.52 -10.87
C GLU A 5 -15.09 -7.42 -9.85
N LEU A 6 -16.18 -6.79 -9.39
CA LEU A 6 -16.12 -5.78 -8.34
C LEU A 6 -15.58 -6.36 -7.03
N LYS A 7 -16.03 -7.57 -6.70
CA LYS A 7 -15.56 -8.25 -5.49
C LYS A 7 -14.05 -8.53 -5.56
N ALA A 8 -13.57 -8.95 -6.74
CA ALA A 8 -12.15 -9.19 -6.95
C ALA A 8 -11.34 -7.91 -6.82
N MET A 9 -11.85 -6.79 -7.35
CA MET A 9 -11.19 -5.48 -7.23
C MET A 9 -11.14 -5.02 -5.78
N ASN A 10 -12.23 -5.19 -5.04
CA ASN A 10 -12.26 -4.84 -3.62
C ASN A 10 -11.26 -5.66 -2.81
N LYS A 11 -11.14 -6.94 -3.13
CA LYS A 11 -10.17 -7.82 -2.48
C LYS A 11 -8.73 -7.38 -2.76
N ALA A 12 -8.47 -6.93 -4.00
CA ALA A 12 -7.17 -6.41 -4.39
C ALA A 12 -6.83 -5.12 -3.63
N VAL A 13 -7.81 -4.23 -3.42
CA VAL A 13 -7.64 -3.01 -2.61
C VAL A 13 -7.25 -3.38 -1.18
N LYS A 14 -7.94 -4.32 -0.58
CA LYS A 14 -7.67 -4.75 0.80
C LYS A 14 -6.28 -5.36 0.94
N LYS A 15 -5.87 -6.17 -0.04
CA LYS A 15 -4.53 -6.76 -0.05
C LYS A 15 -3.46 -5.69 -0.17
N ALA A 16 -3.65 -4.73 -1.09
CA ALA A 16 -2.70 -3.63 -1.27
C ALA A 16 -2.58 -2.77 -0.01
N LYS A 17 -3.70 -2.53 0.68
CA LYS A 17 -3.69 -1.78 1.94
C LYS A 17 -2.90 -2.51 3.02
N ARG A 18 -3.06 -3.83 3.11
CA ARG A 18 -2.33 -4.63 4.09
C ARG A 18 -0.82 -4.56 3.83
N ILE A 19 -0.41 -4.67 2.56
CA ILE A 19 0.99 -4.58 2.19
C ILE A 19 1.55 -3.20 2.52
N ALA A 20 0.79 -2.13 2.23
CA ALA A 20 1.20 -0.77 2.56
C ALA A 20 1.37 -0.58 4.06
N THR A 21 0.47 -1.16 4.86
CA THR A 21 0.56 -1.10 6.32
C THR A 21 1.80 -1.83 6.84
N GLU A 22 2.13 -2.98 6.24
CA GLU A 22 3.35 -3.72 6.59
C GLU A 22 4.62 -2.92 6.29
N LYS A 23 4.66 -2.27 5.13
CA LYS A 23 5.80 -1.43 4.75
C LYS A 23 5.91 -0.19 5.63
N ALA A 24 4.79 0.42 5.98
CA ALA A 24 4.76 1.55 6.91
C ALA A 24 5.28 1.13 8.29
N GLY A 25 4.96 -0.09 8.72
CA GLY A 25 5.47 -0.64 9.97
C GLY A 25 6.99 -0.80 9.96
N GLU A 26 7.56 -1.25 8.84
CA GLU A 26 9.01 -1.36 8.69
C GLU A 26 9.68 0.02 8.78
N LEU A 27 9.08 1.03 8.15
CA LEU A 27 9.59 2.39 8.21
C LEU A 27 9.51 2.95 9.64
N HIS A 28 8.40 2.71 10.32
CA HIS A 28 8.21 3.12 11.71
C HIS A 28 9.28 2.50 12.61
N ASP A 29 9.55 1.21 12.45
CA ASP A 29 10.56 0.51 13.27
C ASP A 29 11.96 1.03 12.99
N LEU A 30 12.25 1.36 11.74
CA LEU A 30 13.54 1.96 11.38
C LEU A 30 13.74 3.28 12.11
N VAL A 31 12.74 4.16 12.04
CA VAL A 31 12.81 5.50 12.64
C VAL A 31 12.91 5.42 14.16
N GLU A 32 12.15 4.53 14.78
CA GLU A 32 12.05 4.46 16.23
C GLU A 32 13.21 3.72 16.87
N ASP A 33 13.63 2.59 16.25
CA ASP A 33 14.55 1.66 16.93
C ASP A 33 15.96 1.60 16.35
N ARG A 34 16.14 1.93 15.07
CA ARG A 34 17.43 1.67 14.41
C ARG A 34 18.19 2.92 13.95
N LEU A 35 17.56 4.08 13.95
CA LEU A 35 18.27 5.32 13.65
C LEU A 35 18.95 5.87 14.90
N PRO A 36 20.07 6.59 14.76
CA PRO A 36 20.69 7.02 13.51
C PRO A 36 21.60 5.98 12.85
N ALA A 37 21.91 4.89 13.51
CA ALA A 37 22.90 3.91 13.01
C ALA A 37 22.55 3.32 11.65
N ALA A 38 21.28 3.01 11.43
CA ALA A 38 20.81 2.36 10.20
C ALA A 38 20.33 3.36 9.12
N TYR A 39 20.86 4.57 9.13
CA TYR A 39 20.40 5.62 8.21
C TYR A 39 20.51 5.24 6.73
N GLU A 40 21.44 4.38 6.37
CA GLU A 40 21.62 3.95 4.98
C GLU A 40 20.43 3.13 4.46
N GLU A 41 19.60 2.58 5.35
CA GLU A 41 18.42 1.85 4.97
C GLU A 41 17.23 2.75 4.64
N ILE A 42 17.30 4.04 4.99
CA ILE A 42 16.18 4.97 4.79
C ILE A 42 15.70 5.01 3.34
N PRO A 43 16.58 5.20 2.33
CA PRO A 43 16.09 5.34 0.96
C PRO A 43 15.33 4.10 0.46
N ALA A 44 15.84 2.90 0.73
CA ALA A 44 15.22 1.67 0.25
C ALA A 44 13.88 1.40 0.95
N ILE A 45 13.83 1.58 2.26
CA ILE A 45 12.60 1.36 3.04
C ILE A 45 11.56 2.41 2.70
N ALA A 46 11.98 3.67 2.55
CA ALA A 46 11.08 4.75 2.16
C ALA A 46 10.50 4.52 0.76
N GLN A 47 11.32 4.09 -0.18
CA GLN A 47 10.85 3.80 -1.54
C GLN A 47 9.86 2.64 -1.55
N ALA A 48 10.14 1.56 -0.81
CA ALA A 48 9.24 0.42 -0.72
C ALA A 48 7.89 0.83 -0.12
N THR A 49 7.90 1.68 0.89
CA THR A 49 6.68 2.20 1.52
C THR A 49 5.90 3.06 0.54
N TYR A 50 6.59 3.96 -0.15
CA TYR A 50 5.97 4.81 -1.17
C TYR A 50 5.29 3.96 -2.25
N ASP A 51 6.02 2.98 -2.79
CA ASP A 51 5.51 2.13 -3.87
C ASP A 51 4.27 1.34 -3.41
N ALA A 52 4.29 0.81 -2.20
CA ALA A 52 3.15 0.06 -1.67
C ALA A 52 1.93 0.95 -1.47
N CYS A 53 2.13 2.17 -0.96
CA CYS A 53 1.03 3.12 -0.77
C CYS A 53 0.47 3.61 -2.09
N LYS A 54 1.32 3.82 -3.09
CA LYS A 54 0.90 4.20 -4.43
C LYS A 54 0.08 3.09 -5.07
N ALA A 55 0.51 1.84 -4.94
CA ALA A 55 -0.23 0.70 -5.46
C ALA A 55 -1.62 0.60 -4.84
N TRP A 56 -1.72 0.83 -3.53
CA TRP A 56 -3.02 0.89 -2.87
C TRP A 56 -3.89 2.01 -3.43
N ALA A 57 -3.34 3.21 -3.59
CA ALA A 57 -4.10 4.37 -4.07
C ALA A 57 -4.64 4.13 -5.48
N GLU A 58 -3.85 3.50 -6.35
CA GLU A 58 -4.27 3.18 -7.71
C GLU A 58 -5.37 2.11 -7.72
N ALA A 59 -5.23 1.08 -6.91
CA ALA A 59 -6.23 0.03 -6.80
C ALA A 59 -7.55 0.57 -6.23
N ASP A 60 -7.46 1.42 -5.23
CA ASP A 60 -8.62 2.04 -4.60
C ASP A 60 -9.37 2.96 -5.58
N ALA A 61 -8.63 3.77 -6.34
CA ALA A 61 -9.22 4.65 -7.34
C ALA A 61 -9.92 3.87 -8.44
N ALA A 62 -9.29 2.79 -8.92
CA ALA A 62 -9.88 1.93 -9.95
C ALA A 62 -11.16 1.25 -9.44
N TYR A 63 -11.15 0.77 -8.21
CA TYR A 63 -12.32 0.15 -7.60
C TYR A 63 -13.47 1.14 -7.46
N LYS A 64 -13.19 2.34 -6.95
CA LYS A 64 -14.21 3.37 -6.78
C LYS A 64 -14.81 3.82 -8.10
N ALA A 65 -13.99 3.94 -9.14
CA ALA A 65 -14.46 4.28 -10.47
C ALA A 65 -15.38 3.19 -11.04
N ALA A 66 -14.99 1.93 -10.86
CA ALA A 66 -15.80 0.79 -11.32
C ALA A 66 -17.10 0.67 -10.54
N GLU A 67 -17.06 0.91 -9.24
CA GLU A 67 -18.25 0.87 -8.37
C GLU A 67 -19.22 1.99 -8.76
N ALA A 68 -18.72 3.19 -9.03
CA ALA A 68 -19.54 4.33 -9.40
C ALA A 68 -20.19 4.14 -10.79
N ALA A 69 -19.50 3.44 -11.70
CA ALA A 69 -20.01 3.16 -13.04
C ALA A 69 -21.07 2.05 -13.05
N ASN A 70 -21.18 1.31 -12.01
CA ASN A 70 -22.07 0.18 -11.87
C ASN A 70 -23.38 0.60 -11.19
#